data_6949b0074c6e8aa9e100e7ecbb984bbf
#
_entry.id   6949b0074c6e8aa9e100e7ecbb984bbf
#
_cell.length_a   1.000
_cell.length_b   1.000
_cell.length_c   1.000
_cell.angle_alpha   90.00
_cell.angle_beta   90.00
_cell.angle_gamma   90.00
#
_symmetry.space_group_name_H-M   'P 1'
#
loop_
_entity.id
_entity.type
_entity.pdbx_description
1 polymer ?
#
loop_
_entity_poly.entity_id
_entity_poly.type
_entity_poly.pdbx_seq_one_letter_code
_entity_poly.pdbx_strand_id
1 'polypeptide(L)'
;MQKAIVLGGYGLIGAASMRALRRAGFAVTGIGRSASAALQSDPSADWLIRDIPAITVDEWRTLLAGVDVVVNASGALQDGARDDLTAIHVTALSRLTQAAAGLPLRIVQISAAGVSPEASTAFFRSKAQGDAILCASALDWVVLRPTLVLSPDAYGGTALLRGASALPLLMPRIMPEAQVQTVYIDDLAEAVVAAAQGELPSHLICDLTEREARPFPELLQIIRRWQGWPAPRLHLRLPTPLITALGKAADILGHLGWRSPLRSTALRALQDGITGTPDAWEDAGGRPCRSLAQTLALLPATRQERLFARSYFALPLAIATLALFWIFSGLITLFDPARAMAILSVRDVPNWTTNLSVFGGAVAHLGLGFAILWRRWTRAAALGMLALSGAYLTGSLIVAPDLWADPLGPMLKVFPGMTLGLMVWLMMEGR
;
A
#
# COMPACT_ATOMS: atom_id res chain seq x y z
N MET A 1 -32.20 -12.02 10.48
CA MET A 1 -30.75 -11.99 10.26
C MET A 1 -30.31 -10.55 10.42
N GLN A 2 -29.39 -10.28 11.33
CA GLN A 2 -28.87 -8.94 11.57
C GLN A 2 -28.09 -8.43 10.35
N LYS A 3 -28.22 -7.13 10.07
CA LYS A 3 -27.58 -6.47 8.91
C LYS A 3 -26.41 -5.63 9.36
N ALA A 4 -25.26 -5.81 8.71
CA ALA A 4 -24.07 -5.04 8.95
C ALA A 4 -23.57 -4.32 7.69
N ILE A 5 -23.17 -3.08 7.83
CA ILE A 5 -22.45 -2.32 6.80
C ILE A 5 -20.99 -2.18 7.22
N VAL A 6 -20.06 -2.46 6.29
CA VAL A 6 -18.62 -2.31 6.52
C VAL A 6 -18.05 -1.24 5.59
N LEU A 7 -17.65 -0.10 6.16
CA LEU A 7 -17.01 0.99 5.44
C LEU A 7 -15.55 0.63 5.19
N GLY A 8 -15.06 0.86 3.97
CA GLY A 8 -13.73 0.41 3.58
C GLY A 8 -13.62 -1.12 3.42
N GLY A 9 -14.73 -1.77 3.03
CA GLY A 9 -14.91 -3.23 3.03
C GLY A 9 -13.86 -4.02 2.24
N TYR A 10 -13.24 -3.47 1.21
CA TYR A 10 -12.15 -4.13 0.47
C TYR A 10 -10.74 -3.79 1.00
N GLY A 11 -10.62 -2.98 2.05
CA GLY A 11 -9.36 -2.78 2.76
C GLY A 11 -8.95 -4.01 3.57
N LEU A 12 -7.70 -4.06 4.03
CA LEU A 12 -7.17 -5.20 4.79
C LEU A 12 -8.08 -5.61 5.95
N ILE A 13 -8.40 -4.65 6.82
CA ILE A 13 -9.23 -4.88 8.01
C ILE A 13 -10.69 -5.05 7.61
N GLY A 14 -11.20 -4.21 6.70
CA GLY A 14 -12.59 -4.29 6.25
C GLY A 14 -12.94 -5.64 5.63
N ALA A 15 -12.10 -6.18 4.76
CA ALA A 15 -12.32 -7.48 4.14
C ALA A 15 -12.29 -8.64 5.16
N ALA A 16 -11.39 -8.59 6.14
CA ALA A 16 -11.37 -9.56 7.24
C ALA A 16 -12.63 -9.47 8.10
N SER A 17 -13.07 -8.24 8.43
CA SER A 17 -14.31 -7.99 9.18
C SER A 17 -15.55 -8.47 8.44
N MET A 18 -15.66 -8.21 7.13
CA MET A 18 -16.77 -8.72 6.30
C MET A 18 -16.85 -10.24 6.33
N ARG A 19 -15.71 -10.93 6.14
CA ARG A 19 -15.66 -12.40 6.18
C ARG A 19 -16.04 -12.95 7.56
N ALA A 20 -15.59 -12.32 8.65
CA ALA A 20 -15.88 -12.76 10.01
C ALA A 20 -17.37 -12.54 10.35
N LEU A 21 -17.94 -11.38 10.05
CA LEU A 21 -19.36 -11.07 10.28
C LEU A 21 -20.29 -12.01 9.48
N ARG A 22 -19.96 -12.31 8.21
CA ARG A 22 -20.73 -13.30 7.43
C ARG A 22 -20.70 -14.69 8.05
N ARG A 23 -19.53 -15.13 8.55
CA ARG A 23 -19.41 -16.41 9.29
C ARG A 23 -20.22 -16.41 10.59
N ALA A 24 -20.34 -15.24 11.24
CA ALA A 24 -21.16 -15.05 12.44
C ALA A 24 -22.68 -14.90 12.14
N GLY A 25 -23.10 -14.99 10.88
CA GLY A 25 -24.51 -14.99 10.48
C GLY A 25 -25.11 -13.62 10.17
N PHE A 26 -24.29 -12.57 10.00
CA PHE A 26 -24.77 -11.27 9.54
C PHE A 26 -25.00 -11.23 8.01
N ALA A 27 -26.01 -10.47 7.58
CA ALA A 27 -26.10 -9.99 6.20
C ALA A 27 -25.17 -8.78 6.05
N VAL A 28 -24.08 -8.92 5.29
CA VAL A 28 -23.02 -7.92 5.24
C VAL A 28 -22.95 -7.24 3.89
N THR A 29 -23.01 -5.90 3.89
CA THR A 29 -22.77 -5.07 2.71
C THR A 29 -21.48 -4.26 2.90
N GLY A 30 -20.55 -4.36 1.93
CA GLY A 30 -19.32 -3.58 1.91
C GLY A 30 -19.53 -2.24 1.21
N ILE A 31 -18.98 -1.15 1.76
CA ILE A 31 -18.94 0.16 1.08
C ILE A 31 -17.49 0.50 0.72
N GLY A 32 -17.30 0.94 -0.53
CA GLY A 32 -16.03 1.45 -1.01
C GLY A 32 -16.16 2.11 -2.39
N ARG A 33 -15.14 2.86 -2.82
CA ARG A 33 -15.19 3.72 -4.00
C ARG A 33 -14.81 3.05 -5.33
N SER A 34 -14.31 1.81 -5.29
CA SER A 34 -13.81 1.11 -6.48
C SER A 34 -14.53 -0.21 -6.69
N ALA A 35 -15.30 -0.32 -7.77
CA ALA A 35 -15.99 -1.56 -8.14
C ALA A 35 -14.99 -2.69 -8.45
N SER A 36 -13.88 -2.40 -9.14
CA SER A 36 -12.88 -3.42 -9.45
C SER A 36 -12.21 -3.96 -8.19
N ALA A 37 -11.84 -3.09 -7.22
CA ALA A 37 -11.26 -3.53 -5.96
C ALA A 37 -12.26 -4.33 -5.11
N ALA A 38 -13.54 -3.97 -5.13
CA ALA A 38 -14.60 -4.69 -4.45
C ALA A 38 -14.73 -6.13 -5.00
N LEU A 39 -14.85 -6.27 -6.32
CA LEU A 39 -14.93 -7.57 -6.99
C LEU A 39 -13.67 -8.43 -6.82
N GLN A 40 -12.48 -7.81 -6.80
CA GLN A 40 -11.22 -8.52 -6.53
C GLN A 40 -11.13 -9.00 -5.08
N SER A 41 -11.68 -8.24 -4.13
CA SER A 41 -11.66 -8.60 -2.70
C SER A 41 -12.62 -9.76 -2.41
N ASP A 42 -13.87 -9.66 -2.85
CA ASP A 42 -14.87 -10.71 -2.73
C ASP A 42 -15.97 -10.51 -3.79
N PRO A 43 -15.95 -11.29 -4.88
CA PRO A 43 -16.97 -11.19 -5.94
C PRO A 43 -18.35 -11.68 -5.51
N SER A 44 -18.45 -12.41 -4.39
CA SER A 44 -19.71 -12.98 -3.87
C SER A 44 -20.38 -12.11 -2.81
N ALA A 45 -19.73 -11.02 -2.38
CA ALA A 45 -20.27 -10.12 -1.37
C ALA A 45 -21.17 -9.04 -1.99
N ASP A 46 -22.10 -8.53 -1.18
CA ASP A 46 -22.90 -7.37 -1.54
C ASP A 46 -22.05 -6.10 -1.41
N TRP A 47 -22.02 -5.29 -2.48
CA TRP A 47 -21.22 -4.09 -2.55
C TRP A 47 -22.05 -2.86 -2.89
N LEU A 48 -21.82 -1.79 -2.15
CA LEU A 48 -22.29 -0.46 -2.46
C LEU A 48 -21.08 0.42 -2.85
N ILE A 49 -21.02 0.78 -4.12
CA ILE A 49 -19.91 1.59 -4.63
C ILE A 49 -20.21 3.07 -4.41
N ARG A 50 -19.58 3.63 -3.36
CA ARG A 50 -19.73 5.03 -2.95
C ARG A 50 -18.40 5.57 -2.42
N ASP A 51 -18.16 6.86 -2.62
CA ASP A 51 -17.09 7.59 -1.96
C ASP A 51 -17.58 8.05 -0.58
N ILE A 52 -17.08 7.40 0.47
CA ILE A 52 -17.59 7.56 1.85
C ILE A 52 -17.59 9.03 2.30
N PRO A 53 -16.53 9.84 2.07
CA PRO A 53 -16.55 11.26 2.41
C PRO A 53 -17.61 12.09 1.67
N ALA A 54 -18.06 11.63 0.51
CA ALA A 54 -19.06 12.34 -0.29
C ALA A 54 -20.50 12.05 0.13
N ILE A 55 -20.75 10.98 0.89
CA ILE A 55 -22.10 10.59 1.33
C ILE A 55 -22.68 11.69 2.23
N THR A 56 -23.86 12.19 1.88
CA THR A 56 -24.58 13.19 2.64
C THR A 56 -25.32 12.57 3.83
N VAL A 57 -25.79 13.40 4.78
CA VAL A 57 -26.55 12.93 5.94
C VAL A 57 -27.84 12.23 5.52
N ASP A 58 -28.55 12.74 4.51
CA ASP A 58 -29.80 12.15 4.05
C ASP A 58 -29.60 10.83 3.30
N GLU A 59 -28.54 10.73 2.52
CA GLU A 59 -28.11 9.45 1.93
C GLU A 59 -27.74 8.43 3.03
N TRP A 60 -27.01 8.85 4.06
CA TRP A 60 -26.72 7.99 5.21
C TRP A 60 -28.00 7.51 5.89
N ARG A 61 -28.99 8.38 6.15
CA ARG A 61 -30.27 7.97 6.73
C ARG A 61 -30.97 6.87 5.92
N THR A 62 -30.92 7.00 4.59
CA THR A 62 -31.48 5.98 3.69
C THR A 62 -30.70 4.66 3.78
N LEU A 63 -29.36 4.72 3.80
CA LEU A 63 -28.49 3.55 3.87
C LEU A 63 -28.58 2.82 5.21
N LEU A 64 -28.80 3.54 6.30
CA LEU A 64 -28.89 3.00 7.66
C LEU A 64 -30.27 2.41 7.99
N ALA A 65 -31.26 2.55 7.11
CA ALA A 65 -32.59 2.01 7.35
C ALA A 65 -32.57 0.48 7.52
N GLY A 66 -32.89 0.01 8.72
CA GLY A 66 -32.90 -1.41 9.07
C GLY A 66 -31.52 -2.06 9.15
N VAL A 67 -30.48 -1.28 9.39
CA VAL A 67 -29.10 -1.73 9.68
C VAL A 67 -28.93 -1.82 11.19
N ASP A 68 -28.38 -2.93 11.67
CA ASP A 68 -28.13 -3.16 13.09
C ASP A 68 -26.72 -2.73 13.51
N VAL A 69 -25.74 -2.85 12.59
CA VAL A 69 -24.31 -2.58 12.89
C VAL A 69 -23.63 -1.86 11.74
N VAL A 70 -22.83 -0.84 12.07
CA VAL A 70 -21.90 -0.21 11.13
C VAL A 70 -20.47 -0.42 11.62
N VAL A 71 -19.64 -1.09 10.83
CA VAL A 71 -18.19 -1.22 11.08
C VAL A 71 -17.45 -0.19 10.23
N ASN A 72 -16.83 0.80 10.86
CA ASN A 72 -16.04 1.78 10.15
C ASN A 72 -14.56 1.36 10.12
N ALA A 73 -14.17 0.63 9.10
CA ALA A 73 -12.79 0.29 8.75
C ALA A 73 -12.22 1.17 7.63
N SER A 74 -12.90 2.28 7.30
CA SER A 74 -12.42 3.24 6.33
C SER A 74 -11.30 4.10 6.90
N GLY A 75 -10.34 4.49 6.08
CA GLY A 75 -9.25 5.36 6.49
C GLY A 75 -8.19 5.51 5.42
N ALA A 76 -7.37 6.53 5.60
CA ALA A 76 -6.17 6.78 4.82
C ALA A 76 -5.02 7.08 5.78
N LEU A 77 -3.79 6.72 5.42
CA LEU A 77 -2.61 6.96 6.28
C LEU A 77 -2.07 8.38 6.12
N GLN A 78 -2.33 9.01 4.98
CA GLN A 78 -1.78 10.31 4.63
C GLN A 78 -2.58 10.94 3.50
N ASP A 79 -2.60 12.28 3.48
CA ASP A 79 -3.15 13.03 2.37
C ASP A 79 -2.44 12.70 1.05
N GLY A 80 -3.18 12.72 -0.03
CA GLY A 80 -2.68 12.38 -1.35
C GLY A 80 -3.64 12.77 -2.45
N ALA A 81 -3.33 12.43 -3.69
CA ALA A 81 -4.12 12.81 -4.86
C ALA A 81 -5.62 12.37 -4.81
N ARG A 82 -5.95 11.40 -3.96
CA ARG A 82 -7.29 10.84 -3.82
C ARG A 82 -7.73 10.63 -2.36
N ASP A 83 -6.90 10.98 -1.41
CA ASP A 83 -7.15 10.71 0.00
C ASP A 83 -6.98 12.03 0.77
N ASP A 84 -8.00 12.40 1.56
CA ASP A 84 -8.04 13.52 2.46
C ASP A 84 -8.36 12.99 3.86
N LEU A 85 -7.43 13.17 4.80
CA LEU A 85 -7.55 12.65 6.16
C LEU A 85 -8.72 13.25 6.91
N THR A 86 -8.94 14.57 6.77
CA THR A 86 -10.05 15.25 7.44
C THR A 86 -11.39 14.80 6.88
N ALA A 87 -11.48 14.67 5.55
CA ALA A 87 -12.70 14.23 4.90
C ALA A 87 -13.11 12.82 5.36
N ILE A 88 -12.15 11.86 5.43
CA ILE A 88 -12.46 10.46 5.73
C ILE A 88 -12.57 10.18 7.23
N HIS A 89 -11.73 10.79 8.08
CA HIS A 89 -11.70 10.48 9.51
C HIS A 89 -12.65 11.37 10.32
N VAL A 90 -12.93 12.60 9.88
CA VAL A 90 -13.69 13.59 10.63
C VAL A 90 -15.06 13.83 10.00
N THR A 91 -15.07 14.35 8.74
CA THR A 91 -16.30 14.76 8.08
C THR A 91 -17.25 13.58 7.83
N ALA A 92 -16.71 12.48 7.31
CA ALA A 92 -17.51 11.28 7.04
C ALA A 92 -18.10 10.69 8.32
N LEU A 93 -17.32 10.62 9.40
CA LEU A 93 -17.80 10.11 10.69
C LEU A 93 -18.81 11.06 11.34
N SER A 94 -18.61 12.39 11.24
CA SER A 94 -19.58 13.38 11.71
C SER A 94 -20.94 13.23 11.01
N ARG A 95 -20.95 13.07 9.68
CA ARG A 95 -22.19 12.86 8.92
C ARG A 95 -22.86 11.52 9.27
N LEU A 96 -22.05 10.46 9.43
CA LEU A 96 -22.56 9.16 9.85
C LEU A 96 -23.20 9.22 11.23
N THR A 97 -22.54 9.81 12.23
CA THR A 97 -23.09 9.94 13.59
C THR A 97 -24.34 10.81 13.62
N GLN A 98 -24.39 11.89 12.84
CA GLN A 98 -25.59 12.73 12.71
C GLN A 98 -26.76 11.97 12.07
N ALA A 99 -26.52 11.16 11.05
CA ALA A 99 -27.55 10.37 10.40
C ALA A 99 -28.03 9.20 11.26
N ALA A 100 -27.17 8.62 12.08
CA ALA A 100 -27.45 7.50 12.97
C ALA A 100 -28.18 7.92 14.25
N ALA A 101 -28.24 9.22 14.56
CA ALA A 101 -28.86 9.72 15.78
C ALA A 101 -30.32 9.24 15.94
N GLY A 102 -30.60 8.59 17.06
CA GLY A 102 -31.91 8.00 17.37
C GLY A 102 -32.22 6.66 16.71
N LEU A 103 -31.30 6.12 15.91
CA LEU A 103 -31.45 4.77 15.35
C LEU A 103 -30.93 3.70 16.33
N PRO A 104 -31.57 2.53 16.41
CA PRO A 104 -31.12 1.41 17.26
C PRO A 104 -30.02 0.61 16.57
N LEU A 105 -28.88 1.24 16.29
CA LEU A 105 -27.73 0.59 15.66
C LEU A 105 -26.47 0.80 16.49
N ARG A 106 -25.51 -0.12 16.35
CA ARG A 106 -24.19 -0.04 16.97
C ARG A 106 -23.14 0.37 15.95
N ILE A 107 -22.22 1.24 16.34
CA ILE A 107 -21.05 1.63 15.54
C ILE A 107 -19.78 1.00 16.12
N VAL A 108 -19.08 0.21 15.31
CA VAL A 108 -17.75 -0.33 15.62
C VAL A 108 -16.71 0.46 14.82
N GLN A 109 -15.98 1.31 15.53
CA GLN A 109 -14.95 2.18 14.94
C GLN A 109 -13.58 1.51 14.98
N ILE A 110 -12.94 1.31 13.84
CA ILE A 110 -11.55 0.91 13.79
C ILE A 110 -10.66 2.15 13.80
N SER A 111 -10.07 2.41 14.97
CA SER A 111 -9.11 3.48 15.16
C SER A 111 -7.65 2.96 15.05
N ALA A 112 -6.73 3.41 15.88
CA ALA A 112 -5.36 2.90 15.95
C ALA A 112 -4.78 3.12 17.34
N ALA A 113 -3.92 2.24 17.81
CA ALA A 113 -3.14 2.46 19.02
C ALA A 113 -2.24 3.70 18.85
N GLY A 114 -2.08 4.51 19.91
CA GLY A 114 -1.34 5.77 19.87
C GLY A 114 -2.12 6.98 19.33
N VAL A 115 -3.41 6.83 19.04
CA VAL A 115 -4.27 7.96 18.63
C VAL A 115 -4.43 8.96 19.77
N SER A 116 -4.03 10.22 19.51
CA SER A 116 -4.11 11.34 20.45
C SER A 116 -4.25 12.67 19.68
N PRO A 117 -4.91 13.68 20.25
CA PRO A 117 -4.93 15.04 19.68
C PRO A 117 -3.54 15.67 19.56
N GLU A 118 -2.61 15.30 20.43
CA GLU A 118 -1.22 15.79 20.51
C GLU A 118 -0.25 14.93 19.67
N ALA A 119 -0.72 13.88 19.01
CA ALA A 119 0.13 12.99 18.22
C ALA A 119 0.94 13.74 17.15
N SER A 120 2.15 13.30 16.88
CA SER A 120 3.08 13.93 15.95
C SER A 120 2.57 13.95 14.50
N THR A 121 1.75 12.99 14.11
CA THR A 121 1.25 12.83 12.74
C THR A 121 -0.17 13.32 12.56
N ALA A 122 -0.47 13.90 11.40
CA ALA A 122 -1.83 14.31 11.03
C ALA A 122 -2.79 13.11 10.99
N PHE A 123 -2.29 11.91 10.66
CA PHE A 123 -3.06 10.67 10.68
C PHE A 123 -3.66 10.37 12.06
N PHE A 124 -2.83 10.35 13.10
CA PHE A 124 -3.31 10.07 14.45
C PHE A 124 -4.18 11.21 15.00
N ARG A 125 -3.83 12.48 14.72
CA ARG A 125 -4.67 13.61 15.13
C ARG A 125 -6.05 13.61 14.49
N SER A 126 -6.15 13.33 13.19
CA SER A 126 -7.45 13.27 12.50
C SER A 126 -8.30 12.10 12.98
N LYS A 127 -7.68 10.94 13.28
CA LYS A 127 -8.39 9.83 13.92
C LYS A 127 -8.88 10.19 15.32
N ALA A 128 -8.05 10.88 16.13
CA ALA A 128 -8.46 11.35 17.44
C ALA A 128 -9.69 12.27 17.38
N GLN A 129 -9.72 13.18 16.41
CA GLN A 129 -10.87 14.06 16.18
C GLN A 129 -12.12 13.26 15.79
N GLY A 130 -11.98 12.25 14.92
CA GLY A 130 -13.07 11.36 14.56
C GLY A 130 -13.58 10.54 15.76
N ASP A 131 -12.66 9.90 16.50
CA ASP A 131 -13.00 9.17 17.71
C ASP A 131 -13.75 10.07 18.71
N ALA A 132 -13.31 11.32 18.91
CA ALA A 132 -13.95 12.28 19.81
C ALA A 132 -15.40 12.61 19.38
N ILE A 133 -15.68 12.75 18.08
CA ILE A 133 -17.04 12.97 17.56
C ILE A 133 -17.94 11.78 17.91
N LEU A 134 -17.46 10.57 17.70
CA LEU A 134 -18.24 9.36 18.02
C LEU A 134 -18.46 9.24 19.53
N CYS A 135 -17.41 9.44 20.33
CA CYS A 135 -17.47 9.36 21.79
C CYS A 135 -18.39 10.41 22.43
N ALA A 136 -18.54 11.58 21.80
CA ALA A 136 -19.46 12.62 22.26
C ALA A 136 -20.93 12.34 21.88
N SER A 137 -21.20 11.33 21.05
CA SER A 137 -22.55 10.98 20.62
C SER A 137 -23.26 10.09 21.65
N ALA A 138 -24.60 10.10 21.65
CA ALA A 138 -25.42 9.18 22.46
C ALA A 138 -25.64 7.82 21.79
N LEU A 139 -24.88 7.49 20.71
CA LEU A 139 -24.98 6.23 20.01
C LEU A 139 -24.39 5.08 20.82
N ASP A 140 -24.79 3.86 20.51
CA ASP A 140 -24.10 2.66 20.98
C ASP A 140 -22.83 2.46 20.12
N TRP A 141 -21.65 2.55 20.74
CA TRP A 141 -20.39 2.45 20.01
C TRP A 141 -19.30 1.72 20.77
N VAL A 142 -18.37 1.15 20.00
CA VAL A 142 -17.09 0.56 20.45
C VAL A 142 -15.96 1.07 19.56
N VAL A 143 -14.87 1.53 20.15
CA VAL A 143 -13.65 1.95 19.45
C VAL A 143 -12.54 0.92 19.67
N LEU A 144 -12.16 0.24 18.61
CA LEU A 144 -11.08 -0.74 18.59
C LEU A 144 -9.79 -0.08 18.03
N ARG A 145 -8.70 -0.09 18.81
CA ARG A 145 -7.41 0.52 18.48
C ARG A 145 -6.35 -0.55 18.25
N PRO A 146 -6.25 -1.12 17.04
CA PRO A 146 -5.21 -2.10 16.76
C PRO A 146 -3.82 -1.45 16.71
N THR A 147 -2.80 -2.22 17.13
CA THR A 147 -1.37 -1.94 16.89
C THR A 147 -1.00 -2.36 15.45
N LEU A 148 0.22 -2.86 15.19
CA LEU A 148 0.65 -3.28 13.87
C LEU A 148 -0.05 -4.58 13.45
N VAL A 149 -1.00 -4.48 12.52
CA VAL A 149 -1.81 -5.62 12.08
C VAL A 149 -1.01 -6.55 11.16
N LEU A 150 -0.82 -7.79 11.58
CA LEU A 150 -0.24 -8.86 10.77
C LEU A 150 -1.33 -9.73 10.15
N SER A 151 -1.20 -10.07 8.88
CA SER A 151 -2.20 -10.80 8.11
C SER A 151 -1.51 -11.71 7.07
N PRO A 152 -2.17 -12.74 6.54
CA PRO A 152 -1.66 -13.47 5.38
C PRO A 152 -1.33 -12.54 4.20
N ASP A 153 -2.17 -11.53 3.97
CA ASP A 153 -1.94 -10.53 2.94
C ASP A 153 -0.95 -9.47 3.42
N ALA A 154 0.11 -9.27 2.66
CA ALA A 154 1.08 -8.20 2.91
C ALA A 154 0.52 -6.85 2.45
N TYR A 155 0.32 -5.91 3.37
CA TYR A 155 -0.27 -4.61 3.06
C TYR A 155 0.51 -3.46 3.71
N GLY A 156 0.70 -2.35 2.97
CA GLY A 156 1.29 -1.13 3.51
C GLY A 156 2.62 -1.36 4.25
N GLY A 157 2.68 -0.98 5.52
CA GLY A 157 3.88 -1.10 6.36
C GLY A 157 4.35 -2.54 6.55
N THR A 158 3.44 -3.51 6.64
CA THR A 158 3.80 -4.93 6.79
C THR A 158 4.35 -5.54 5.51
N ALA A 159 3.97 -5.04 4.33
CA ALA A 159 4.60 -5.41 3.07
C ALA A 159 6.07 -4.93 3.01
N LEU A 160 6.32 -3.69 3.44
CA LEU A 160 7.68 -3.16 3.56
C LEU A 160 8.50 -3.94 4.60
N LEU A 161 7.92 -4.26 5.76
CA LEU A 161 8.54 -5.08 6.80
C LEU A 161 9.03 -6.42 6.24
N ARG A 162 8.19 -7.12 5.47
CA ARG A 162 8.53 -8.38 4.81
C ARG A 162 9.64 -8.22 3.78
N GLY A 163 9.56 -7.18 2.93
CA GLY A 163 10.59 -6.87 1.95
C GLY A 163 11.93 -6.51 2.58
N ALA A 164 11.93 -5.66 3.61
CA ALA A 164 13.15 -5.27 4.33
C ALA A 164 13.81 -6.46 5.03
N SER A 165 13.01 -7.37 5.60
CA SER A 165 13.49 -8.60 6.24
C SER A 165 14.10 -9.60 5.24
N ALA A 166 13.69 -9.56 3.96
CA ALA A 166 14.15 -10.46 2.90
C ALA A 166 15.38 -9.96 2.13
N LEU A 167 15.91 -8.78 2.45
CA LEU A 167 17.10 -8.24 1.76
C LEU A 167 18.27 -9.24 1.84
N PRO A 168 18.89 -9.57 0.69
CA PRO A 168 20.01 -10.50 0.69
C PRO A 168 21.22 -9.89 1.41
N LEU A 169 21.93 -10.71 2.19
CA LEU A 169 23.17 -10.40 2.88
C LEU A 169 23.10 -9.32 3.98
N LEU A 170 22.19 -8.35 3.87
CA LEU A 170 22.10 -7.20 4.78
C LEU A 170 20.78 -7.13 5.52
N MET A 171 20.80 -6.51 6.70
CA MET A 171 19.63 -6.14 7.49
C MET A 171 19.71 -4.65 7.81
N PRO A 172 18.70 -3.87 7.44
CA PRO A 172 18.65 -2.46 7.83
C PRO A 172 18.37 -2.37 9.34
N ARG A 173 19.19 -1.59 10.04
CA ARG A 173 18.96 -1.23 11.44
C ARG A 173 18.53 0.22 11.48
N ILE A 174 17.22 0.42 11.56
CA ILE A 174 16.56 1.73 11.61
C ILE A 174 15.79 1.85 12.91
N MET A 175 15.72 3.04 13.46
CA MET A 175 14.91 3.37 14.64
C MET A 175 15.03 2.33 15.77
N PRO A 176 16.24 2.08 16.31
CA PRO A 176 16.50 0.98 17.23
C PRO A 176 15.73 1.11 18.54
N GLU A 177 15.32 2.32 18.93
CA GLU A 177 14.58 2.60 20.15
C GLU A 177 13.05 2.49 19.97
N ALA A 178 12.57 2.43 18.71
CA ALA A 178 11.14 2.34 18.42
C ALA A 178 10.59 1.00 18.88
N GLN A 179 9.62 1.06 19.80
CA GLN A 179 8.92 -0.11 20.32
C GLN A 179 7.70 -0.42 19.47
N VAL A 180 7.49 -1.69 19.19
CA VAL A 180 6.35 -2.15 18.39
C VAL A 180 5.69 -3.38 19.04
N GLN A 181 4.38 -3.41 18.95
CA GLN A 181 3.55 -4.57 19.27
C GLN A 181 2.72 -4.93 18.04
N THR A 182 2.27 -6.17 17.98
CA THR A 182 1.51 -6.67 16.84
C THR A 182 0.14 -7.19 17.26
N VAL A 183 -0.78 -7.22 16.31
CA VAL A 183 -2.06 -7.89 16.46
C VAL A 183 -2.33 -8.75 15.22
N TYR A 184 -2.85 -9.95 15.39
CA TYR A 184 -3.25 -10.79 14.28
C TYR A 184 -4.58 -10.31 13.69
N ILE A 185 -4.71 -10.35 12.37
CA ILE A 185 -5.91 -9.87 11.68
C ILE A 185 -7.19 -10.60 12.13
N ASP A 186 -7.10 -11.90 12.46
CA ASP A 186 -8.26 -12.65 12.90
C ASP A 186 -8.65 -12.29 14.35
N ASP A 187 -7.69 -11.93 15.23
CA ASP A 187 -8.02 -11.40 16.57
C ASP A 187 -8.82 -10.11 16.47
N LEU A 188 -8.39 -9.22 15.55
CA LEU A 188 -9.12 -7.99 15.28
C LEU A 188 -10.50 -8.27 14.68
N ALA A 189 -10.61 -9.21 13.77
CA ALA A 189 -11.88 -9.58 13.14
C ALA A 189 -12.84 -10.26 14.14
N GLU A 190 -12.33 -11.09 15.06
CA GLU A 190 -13.09 -11.67 16.17
C GLU A 190 -13.59 -10.57 17.13
N ALA A 191 -12.75 -9.57 17.45
CA ALA A 191 -13.14 -8.43 18.26
C ALA A 191 -14.25 -7.59 17.59
N VAL A 192 -14.20 -7.41 16.26
CA VAL A 192 -15.28 -6.75 15.49
C VAL A 192 -16.59 -7.54 15.61
N VAL A 193 -16.55 -8.88 15.54
CA VAL A 193 -17.74 -9.73 15.69
C VAL A 193 -18.29 -9.63 17.08
N ALA A 194 -17.47 -9.74 18.13
CA ALA A 194 -17.89 -9.61 19.52
C ALA A 194 -18.53 -8.24 19.80
N ALA A 195 -17.94 -7.17 19.24
CA ALA A 195 -18.54 -5.84 19.31
C ALA A 195 -19.89 -5.77 18.59
N ALA A 196 -19.99 -6.36 17.40
CA ALA A 196 -21.21 -6.36 16.59
C ALA A 196 -22.36 -7.17 17.23
N GLN A 197 -22.04 -8.26 17.90
CA GLN A 197 -23.01 -9.11 18.61
C GLN A 197 -23.46 -8.55 19.97
N GLY A 198 -22.86 -7.45 20.43
CA GLY A 198 -23.18 -6.84 21.72
C GLY A 198 -22.54 -7.56 22.92
N GLU A 199 -21.53 -8.37 22.70
CA GLU A 199 -20.80 -9.07 23.75
C GLU A 199 -19.88 -8.12 24.54
N LEU A 200 -19.54 -6.96 23.95
CA LEU A 200 -18.76 -5.91 24.60
C LEU A 200 -19.64 -4.78 25.11
N PRO A 201 -19.25 -4.14 26.23
CA PRO A 201 -19.98 -3.00 26.76
C PRO A 201 -20.01 -1.83 25.75
N SER A 202 -21.10 -1.05 25.76
CA SER A 202 -21.20 0.20 25.02
C SER A 202 -20.18 1.21 25.56
N HIS A 203 -19.74 2.13 24.68
CA HIS A 203 -18.81 3.21 25.04
C HIS A 203 -17.41 2.70 25.47
N LEU A 204 -17.01 1.55 24.95
CA LEU A 204 -15.69 0.97 25.17
C LEU A 204 -14.66 1.51 24.18
N ILE A 205 -13.52 1.94 24.68
CA ILE A 205 -12.29 2.19 23.91
C ILE A 205 -11.25 1.18 24.38
N CYS A 206 -10.71 0.36 23.50
CA CYS A 206 -9.69 -0.61 23.87
C CYS A 206 -8.63 -0.77 22.77
N ASP A 207 -7.40 -1.01 23.21
CA ASP A 207 -6.31 -1.37 22.31
C ASP A 207 -6.32 -2.88 22.06
N LEU A 208 -6.15 -3.27 20.81
CA LEU A 208 -5.99 -4.67 20.42
C LEU A 208 -4.53 -4.93 20.09
N THR A 209 -3.86 -5.64 20.97
CA THR A 209 -2.41 -5.87 20.87
C THR A 209 -1.98 -7.09 21.67
N GLU A 210 -0.86 -7.71 21.26
CA GLU A 210 -0.13 -8.62 22.13
C GLU A 210 0.45 -7.88 23.35
N ARG A 211 0.76 -8.58 24.44
CA ARG A 211 1.31 -7.94 25.66
C ARG A 211 2.76 -7.50 25.51
N GLU A 212 3.55 -8.21 24.69
CA GLU A 212 4.98 -7.98 24.58
C GLU A 212 5.32 -6.90 23.54
N ALA A 213 5.91 -5.80 24.01
CA ALA A 213 6.52 -4.81 23.12
C ALA A 213 7.98 -5.21 22.84
N ARG A 214 8.44 -4.93 21.61
CA ARG A 214 9.83 -5.23 21.21
C ARG A 214 10.41 -4.14 20.30
N PRO A 215 11.75 -3.98 20.31
CA PRO A 215 12.41 -3.05 19.41
C PRO A 215 12.14 -3.41 17.94
N PHE A 216 11.90 -2.42 17.09
CA PHE A 216 11.62 -2.63 15.66
C PHE A 216 12.67 -3.48 14.93
N PRO A 217 14.01 -3.32 15.17
CA PRO A 217 15.01 -4.21 14.55
C PRO A 217 14.89 -5.67 14.98
N GLU A 218 14.37 -5.95 16.17
CA GLU A 218 14.10 -7.31 16.61
C GLU A 218 12.93 -7.93 15.84
N LEU A 219 11.85 -7.17 15.66
CA LEU A 219 10.73 -7.58 14.80
C LEU A 219 11.21 -7.95 13.39
N LEU A 220 12.08 -7.13 12.77
CA LEU A 220 12.68 -7.43 11.47
C LEU A 220 13.42 -8.78 11.46
N GLN A 221 14.20 -9.07 12.53
CA GLN A 221 14.93 -10.34 12.65
C GLN A 221 13.99 -11.54 12.82
N ILE A 222 12.92 -11.38 13.62
CA ILE A 222 11.91 -12.42 13.82
C ILE A 222 11.20 -12.73 12.50
N ILE A 223 10.75 -11.71 11.75
CA ILE A 223 10.13 -11.89 10.44
C ILE A 223 11.09 -12.55 9.44
N ARG A 224 12.37 -12.16 9.45
CA ARG A 224 13.39 -12.80 8.62
C ARG A 224 13.51 -14.30 8.89
N ARG A 225 13.56 -14.68 10.17
CA ARG A 225 13.63 -16.10 10.57
C ARG A 225 12.35 -16.85 10.18
N TRP A 226 11.19 -16.23 10.39
CA TRP A 226 9.90 -16.81 9.98
C TRP A 226 9.85 -17.08 8.47
N GLN A 227 10.36 -16.16 7.64
CA GLN A 227 10.47 -16.35 6.19
C GLN A 227 11.51 -17.41 5.79
N GLY A 228 12.28 -17.96 6.73
CA GLY A 228 13.32 -18.97 6.47
C GLY A 228 14.59 -18.42 5.83
N TRP A 229 14.87 -17.11 5.96
CA TRP A 229 16.11 -16.53 5.46
C TRP A 229 17.27 -16.74 6.45
N PRO A 230 18.50 -16.98 5.94
CA PRO A 230 19.67 -17.10 6.79
C PRO A 230 19.95 -15.78 7.53
N ALA A 231 20.73 -15.87 8.63
CA ALA A 231 21.17 -14.70 9.36
C ALA A 231 21.87 -13.68 8.43
N PRO A 232 21.65 -12.38 8.61
CA PRO A 232 22.27 -11.37 7.78
C PRO A 232 23.79 -11.33 8.06
N ARG A 233 24.60 -11.12 7.02
CA ARG A 233 26.05 -10.96 7.17
C ARG A 233 26.45 -9.55 7.58
N LEU A 234 25.61 -8.57 7.24
CA LEU A 234 25.83 -7.15 7.48
C LEU A 234 24.59 -6.51 8.12
N HIS A 235 24.83 -5.74 9.18
CA HIS A 235 23.84 -4.86 9.76
C HIS A 235 24.11 -3.43 9.29
N LEU A 236 23.26 -2.90 8.41
CA LEU A 236 23.41 -1.56 7.88
C LEU A 236 22.68 -0.56 8.78
N ARG A 237 23.40 0.25 9.53
CA ARG A 237 22.84 1.38 10.27
C ARG A 237 22.55 2.51 9.29
N LEU A 238 21.27 2.86 9.14
CA LEU A 238 20.87 3.99 8.33
C LEU A 238 20.72 5.21 9.24
N PRO A 239 21.49 6.30 8.99
CA PRO A 239 21.39 7.51 9.79
C PRO A 239 20.02 8.18 9.58
N THR A 240 19.49 8.77 10.64
CA THR A 240 18.18 9.45 10.63
C THR A 240 18.00 10.47 9.49
N PRO A 241 19.02 11.31 9.13
CA PRO A 241 18.87 12.21 7.98
C PRO A 241 18.59 11.51 6.65
N LEU A 242 19.22 10.34 6.42
CA LEU A 242 18.97 9.56 5.21
C LEU A 242 17.55 8.97 5.20
N ILE A 243 17.09 8.45 6.33
CA ILE A 243 15.72 7.94 6.49
C ILE A 243 14.71 9.06 6.23
N THR A 244 14.95 10.25 6.77
CA THR A 244 14.10 11.44 6.55
C THR A 244 14.10 11.86 5.07
N ALA A 245 15.26 11.85 4.41
CA ALA A 245 15.36 12.16 2.98
C ALA A 245 14.58 11.14 2.12
N LEU A 246 14.69 9.84 2.44
CA LEU A 246 13.91 8.78 1.78
C LEU A 246 12.41 8.97 2.00
N GLY A 247 11.99 9.37 3.21
CA GLY A 247 10.60 9.68 3.52
C GLY A 247 10.06 10.84 2.67
N LYS A 248 10.82 11.94 2.56
CA LYS A 248 10.46 13.08 1.72
C LYS A 248 10.40 12.71 0.22
N ALA A 249 11.34 11.91 -0.25
CA ALA A 249 11.31 11.40 -1.63
C ALA A 249 10.07 10.53 -1.88
N ALA A 250 9.70 9.67 -0.91
CA ALA A 250 8.48 8.87 -0.98
C ALA A 250 7.21 9.74 -0.94
N ASP A 251 7.21 10.88 -0.23
CA ASP A 251 6.11 11.85 -0.24
C ASP A 251 5.94 12.47 -1.63
N ILE A 252 7.05 12.89 -2.27
CA ILE A 252 7.03 13.43 -3.64
C ILE A 252 6.48 12.39 -4.62
N LEU A 253 6.95 11.14 -4.54
CA LEU A 253 6.42 10.04 -5.36
C LEU A 253 4.93 9.78 -5.10
N GLY A 254 4.44 10.11 -3.90
CA GLY A 254 3.02 10.06 -3.57
C GLY A 254 2.15 10.95 -4.44
N HIS A 255 2.65 12.14 -4.87
CA HIS A 255 1.95 13.02 -5.81
C HIS A 255 1.88 12.42 -7.22
N LEU A 256 2.81 11.55 -7.59
CA LEU A 256 2.79 10.76 -8.82
C LEU A 256 1.91 9.50 -8.72
N GLY A 257 1.16 9.34 -7.61
CA GLY A 257 0.23 8.25 -7.36
C GLY A 257 0.82 7.00 -6.73
N TRP A 258 2.10 7.01 -6.33
CA TRP A 258 2.74 5.88 -5.66
C TRP A 258 2.39 5.84 -4.17
N ARG A 259 1.87 4.71 -3.72
CA ARG A 259 1.58 4.48 -2.29
C ARG A 259 2.76 3.75 -1.66
N SER A 260 3.70 4.52 -1.13
CA SER A 260 4.87 3.97 -0.42
C SER A 260 4.64 3.97 1.09
N PRO A 261 4.87 2.87 1.80
CA PRO A 261 4.86 2.85 3.26
C PRO A 261 6.11 3.50 3.88
N LEU A 262 7.07 3.95 3.05
CA LEU A 262 8.24 4.74 3.49
C LEU A 262 7.95 6.25 3.63
N ARG A 263 6.70 6.68 3.39
CA ARG A 263 6.33 8.09 3.51
C ARG A 263 6.57 8.62 4.93
N SER A 264 6.83 9.91 5.03
CA SER A 264 7.24 10.58 6.27
C SER A 264 6.28 10.33 7.45
N THR A 265 4.97 10.23 7.19
CA THR A 265 3.96 9.92 8.22
C THR A 265 4.17 8.55 8.85
N ALA A 266 4.40 7.50 8.03
CA ALA A 266 4.62 6.15 8.54
C ALA A 266 5.94 6.03 9.30
N LEU A 267 6.99 6.72 8.83
CA LEU A 267 8.29 6.75 9.53
C LEU A 267 8.19 7.45 10.88
N ARG A 268 7.45 8.56 10.98
CA ARG A 268 7.21 9.26 12.25
C ARG A 268 6.36 8.40 13.20
N ALA A 269 5.28 7.78 12.71
CA ALA A 269 4.46 6.89 13.52
C ALA A 269 5.29 5.71 14.09
N LEU A 270 6.22 5.15 13.30
CA LEU A 270 7.13 4.13 13.77
C LEU A 270 8.13 4.68 14.80
N GLN A 271 8.64 5.90 14.60
CA GLN A 271 9.59 6.55 15.53
C GLN A 271 8.96 6.80 16.90
N ASP A 272 7.69 7.20 16.94
CA ASP A 272 6.93 7.41 18.17
C ASP A 272 6.61 6.08 18.90
N GLY A 273 6.74 4.97 18.20
CA GLY A 273 6.37 3.64 18.67
C GLY A 273 4.94 3.26 18.27
N ILE A 274 4.72 1.96 18.11
CA ILE A 274 3.39 1.40 17.80
C ILE A 274 3.06 0.43 18.94
N THR A 275 2.62 0.97 20.06
CA THR A 275 2.33 0.20 21.29
C THR A 275 0.94 0.54 21.81
N GLY A 276 0.37 -0.34 22.61
CA GLY A 276 -0.90 -0.18 23.29
C GLY A 276 -0.98 -1.01 24.56
N THR A 277 -2.07 -0.90 25.29
CA THR A 277 -2.35 -1.66 26.50
C THR A 277 -3.57 -2.55 26.30
N PRO A 278 -3.43 -3.90 26.38
CA PRO A 278 -4.55 -4.82 26.13
C PRO A 278 -5.55 -4.88 27.31
N ASP A 279 -5.26 -4.22 28.43
CA ASP A 279 -6.02 -4.40 29.67
C ASP A 279 -7.50 -4.07 29.50
N ALA A 280 -7.86 -2.93 28.89
CA ALA A 280 -9.26 -2.57 28.67
C ALA A 280 -10.02 -3.57 27.78
N TRP A 281 -9.34 -4.22 26.84
CA TRP A 281 -9.89 -5.29 26.02
C TRP A 281 -10.18 -6.55 26.84
N GLU A 282 -9.19 -6.96 27.65
CA GLU A 282 -9.28 -8.18 28.47
C GLU A 282 -10.26 -7.99 29.63
N ASP A 283 -10.30 -6.81 30.28
CA ASP A 283 -11.25 -6.45 31.34
C ASP A 283 -12.71 -6.41 30.82
N ALA A 284 -12.90 -6.09 29.54
CA ALA A 284 -14.21 -6.16 28.89
C ALA A 284 -14.63 -7.59 28.51
N GLY A 285 -13.85 -8.61 28.86
CA GLY A 285 -14.11 -10.01 28.55
C GLY A 285 -13.52 -10.50 27.24
N GLY A 286 -12.74 -9.65 26.55
CA GLY A 286 -12.07 -10.01 25.32
C GLY A 286 -10.98 -11.07 25.53
N ARG A 287 -10.81 -11.97 24.57
CA ARG A 287 -9.73 -12.96 24.65
C ARG A 287 -8.39 -12.27 24.41
N PRO A 288 -7.32 -12.60 25.19
CA PRO A 288 -5.99 -12.08 24.93
C PRO A 288 -5.58 -12.26 23.48
N CYS A 289 -5.08 -11.18 22.86
CA CYS A 289 -4.58 -11.25 21.49
C CYS A 289 -3.36 -12.19 21.40
N ARG A 290 -3.25 -12.89 20.29
CA ARG A 290 -2.14 -13.83 20.04
C ARG A 290 -0.80 -13.11 20.08
N SER A 291 0.19 -13.74 20.72
CA SER A 291 1.57 -13.26 20.65
C SER A 291 2.11 -13.31 19.21
N LEU A 292 3.17 -12.54 18.93
CA LEU A 292 3.84 -12.57 17.62
C LEU A 292 4.23 -14.01 17.22
N ALA A 293 4.72 -14.82 18.17
CA ALA A 293 5.11 -16.19 17.90
C ALA A 293 3.91 -17.05 17.45
N GLN A 294 2.78 -16.93 18.14
CA GLN A 294 1.53 -17.62 17.78
C GLN A 294 0.99 -17.13 16.42
N THR A 295 1.02 -15.82 16.20
CA THR A 295 0.61 -15.22 14.92
C THR A 295 1.45 -15.76 13.76
N LEU A 296 2.78 -15.78 13.90
CA LEU A 296 3.67 -16.27 12.84
C LEU A 296 3.55 -17.79 12.61
N ALA A 297 3.17 -18.55 13.65
CA ALA A 297 2.89 -19.98 13.48
C ALA A 297 1.62 -20.24 12.63
N LEU A 298 0.66 -19.33 12.65
CA LEU A 298 -0.56 -19.39 11.83
C LEU A 298 -0.36 -18.82 10.42
N LEU A 299 0.59 -17.90 10.24
CA LEU A 299 0.86 -17.30 8.95
C LEU A 299 1.73 -18.22 8.08
N PRO A 300 1.32 -18.49 6.83
CA PRO A 300 2.06 -19.39 5.95
C PRO A 300 3.33 -18.72 5.42
N ALA A 301 4.52 -19.21 5.79
CA ALA A 301 5.81 -18.82 5.21
C ALA A 301 6.12 -19.62 3.93
N THR A 302 5.22 -19.56 2.95
CA THR A 302 5.29 -20.33 1.71
C THR A 302 6.33 -19.77 0.72
N ARG A 303 6.53 -20.48 -0.40
CA ARG A 303 7.32 -19.98 -1.53
C ARG A 303 6.76 -18.66 -2.10
N GLN A 304 5.44 -18.48 -2.08
CA GLN A 304 4.77 -17.25 -2.53
C GLN A 304 5.15 -16.06 -1.65
N GLU A 305 5.09 -16.24 -0.31
CA GLU A 305 5.51 -15.22 0.66
C GLU A 305 6.97 -14.79 0.43
N ARG A 306 7.86 -15.76 0.27
CA ARG A 306 9.30 -15.49 0.04
C ARG A 306 9.56 -14.80 -1.30
N LEU A 307 8.82 -15.18 -2.35
CA LEU A 307 8.92 -14.52 -3.66
C LEU A 307 8.43 -13.07 -3.56
N PHE A 308 7.27 -12.86 -2.94
CA PHE A 308 6.74 -11.52 -2.69
C PHE A 308 7.74 -10.63 -1.95
N ALA A 309 8.27 -11.13 -0.82
CA ALA A 309 9.21 -10.38 0.01
C ALA A 309 10.48 -9.97 -0.76
N ARG A 310 11.07 -10.88 -1.55
CA ARG A 310 12.24 -10.58 -2.39
C ARG A 310 11.95 -9.66 -3.57
N SER A 311 10.78 -9.78 -4.18
CA SER A 311 10.40 -8.96 -5.33
C SER A 311 9.91 -7.56 -4.93
N TYR A 312 9.68 -7.32 -3.62
CA TYR A 312 9.14 -6.05 -3.13
C TYR A 312 9.94 -4.83 -3.59
N PHE A 313 11.27 -4.89 -3.50
CA PHE A 313 12.16 -3.83 -3.97
C PHE A 313 12.58 -3.98 -5.44
N ALA A 314 12.35 -5.14 -6.05
CA ALA A 314 12.71 -5.38 -7.44
C ALA A 314 11.87 -4.50 -8.40
N LEU A 315 10.58 -4.34 -8.13
CA LEU A 315 9.71 -3.52 -8.99
C LEU A 315 10.12 -2.03 -9.00
N PRO A 316 10.27 -1.32 -7.86
CA PRO A 316 10.73 0.07 -7.89
C PRO A 316 12.15 0.21 -8.48
N LEU A 317 13.03 -0.75 -8.26
CA LEU A 317 14.36 -0.77 -8.87
C LEU A 317 14.27 -0.90 -10.40
N ALA A 318 13.43 -1.80 -10.90
CA ALA A 318 13.22 -1.99 -12.33
C ALA A 318 12.66 -0.72 -13.00
N ILE A 319 11.66 -0.08 -12.37
CA ILE A 319 11.09 1.19 -12.85
C ILE A 319 12.14 2.29 -12.87
N ALA A 320 12.94 2.45 -11.79
CA ALA A 320 14.00 3.44 -11.74
C ALA A 320 15.07 3.20 -12.81
N THR A 321 15.47 1.93 -12.98
CA THR A 321 16.47 1.55 -14.01
C THR A 321 15.95 1.87 -15.42
N LEU A 322 14.70 1.52 -15.74
CA LEU A 322 14.10 1.85 -17.03
C LEU A 322 13.99 3.36 -17.22
N ALA A 323 13.50 4.09 -16.22
CA ALA A 323 13.38 5.54 -16.31
C ALA A 323 14.73 6.19 -16.60
N LEU A 324 15.76 5.87 -15.83
CA LEU A 324 17.12 6.39 -16.03
C LEU A 324 17.67 6.01 -17.41
N PHE A 325 17.57 4.73 -17.79
CA PHE A 325 18.06 4.25 -19.08
C PHE A 325 17.42 5.02 -20.24
N TRP A 326 16.08 5.16 -20.25
CA TRP A 326 15.37 5.82 -21.33
C TRP A 326 15.60 7.34 -21.35
N ILE A 327 15.58 8.00 -20.18
CA ILE A 327 15.85 9.45 -20.08
C ILE A 327 17.26 9.76 -20.54
N PHE A 328 18.28 9.05 -20.02
CA PHE A 328 19.66 9.29 -20.42
C PHE A 328 19.92 8.95 -21.88
N SER A 329 19.33 7.89 -22.42
CA SER A 329 19.41 7.55 -23.83
C SER A 329 18.87 8.68 -24.71
N GLY A 330 17.71 9.24 -24.38
CA GLY A 330 17.13 10.39 -25.09
C GLY A 330 18.00 11.65 -24.96
N LEU A 331 18.48 11.96 -23.75
CA LEU A 331 19.35 13.12 -23.54
C LEU A 331 20.65 13.03 -24.31
N ILE A 332 21.35 11.90 -24.27
CA ILE A 332 22.63 11.68 -24.99
C ILE A 332 22.43 11.90 -26.48
N THR A 333 21.33 11.37 -27.03
CA THR A 333 20.99 11.59 -28.47
C THR A 333 20.75 13.07 -28.79
N LEU A 334 20.11 13.84 -27.89
CA LEU A 334 19.91 15.30 -28.11
C LEU A 334 21.16 16.14 -27.90
N PHE A 335 22.11 15.69 -27.06
CA PHE A 335 23.38 16.41 -26.87
C PHE A 335 24.34 16.26 -28.06
N ASP A 336 24.30 15.13 -28.75
CA ASP A 336 25.12 14.90 -29.97
C ASP A 336 24.30 14.22 -31.08
N PRO A 337 23.33 14.94 -31.67
CA PRO A 337 22.49 14.39 -32.73
C PRO A 337 23.26 14.09 -34.01
N ALA A 338 24.33 14.84 -34.29
CA ALA A 338 25.14 14.64 -35.49
C ALA A 338 25.80 13.25 -35.51
N ARG A 339 26.31 12.80 -34.35
CA ARG A 339 26.90 11.47 -34.21
C ARG A 339 25.86 10.37 -34.36
N ALA A 340 24.66 10.56 -33.82
CA ALA A 340 23.55 9.62 -33.98
C ALA A 340 23.10 9.53 -35.46
N MET A 341 23.01 10.66 -36.14
CA MET A 341 22.67 10.73 -37.59
C MET A 341 23.73 10.04 -38.45
N ALA A 342 25.01 10.19 -38.11
CA ALA A 342 26.10 9.60 -38.89
C ALA A 342 25.98 8.07 -39.01
N ILE A 343 25.42 7.40 -38.01
CA ILE A 343 25.18 5.95 -38.06
C ILE A 343 24.20 5.56 -39.16
N LEU A 344 23.19 6.38 -39.43
CA LEU A 344 22.17 6.13 -40.44
C LEU A 344 22.60 6.66 -41.82
N SER A 345 23.27 7.82 -41.90
CA SER A 345 23.69 8.43 -43.16
C SER A 345 24.73 7.60 -43.94
N VAL A 346 25.60 6.86 -43.23
CA VAL A 346 26.57 5.93 -43.85
C VAL A 346 25.85 4.76 -44.56
N ARG A 347 24.57 4.55 -44.30
CA ARG A 347 23.74 3.45 -44.84
C ARG A 347 22.70 3.91 -45.85
N ASP A 348 22.93 5.07 -46.48
CA ASP A 348 22.07 5.66 -47.52
C ASP A 348 20.60 5.87 -47.09
N VAL A 349 20.35 6.05 -45.77
CA VAL A 349 19.03 6.36 -45.26
C VAL A 349 18.65 7.80 -45.61
N PRO A 350 17.46 8.06 -46.17
CA PRO A 350 17.04 9.42 -46.53
C PRO A 350 17.08 10.37 -45.30
N ASN A 351 17.52 11.61 -45.52
CA ASN A 351 17.71 12.60 -44.45
C ASN A 351 16.45 12.84 -43.62
N TRP A 352 15.25 12.81 -44.20
CA TRP A 352 14.02 13.01 -43.46
C TRP A 352 13.72 11.84 -42.52
N THR A 353 13.99 10.59 -42.91
CA THR A 353 13.87 9.39 -42.06
C THR A 353 14.94 9.37 -40.97
N THR A 354 16.16 9.79 -41.30
CA THR A 354 17.25 9.94 -40.31
C THR A 354 16.87 10.95 -39.24
N ASN A 355 16.40 12.13 -39.60
CA ASN A 355 15.96 13.17 -38.71
C ASN A 355 14.77 12.67 -37.82
N LEU A 356 13.76 12.07 -38.47
CA LEU A 356 12.61 11.53 -37.74
C LEU A 356 13.02 10.43 -36.73
N SER A 357 13.92 9.53 -37.13
CA SER A 357 14.38 8.44 -36.25
C SER A 357 15.21 8.95 -35.08
N VAL A 358 16.09 9.92 -35.30
CA VAL A 358 16.97 10.45 -34.24
C VAL A 358 16.20 11.37 -33.31
N PHE A 359 15.55 12.42 -33.80
CA PHE A 359 14.83 13.34 -32.93
C PHE A 359 13.52 12.76 -32.39
N GLY A 360 12.72 12.08 -33.24
CA GLY A 360 11.51 11.41 -32.83
C GLY A 360 11.79 10.30 -31.80
N GLY A 361 12.87 9.55 -32.04
CA GLY A 361 13.37 8.56 -31.09
C GLY A 361 13.77 9.18 -29.76
N ALA A 362 14.55 10.27 -29.78
CA ALA A 362 14.96 10.96 -28.54
C ALA A 362 13.78 11.50 -27.75
N VAL A 363 12.80 12.12 -28.42
CA VAL A 363 11.57 12.61 -27.79
C VAL A 363 10.75 11.45 -27.21
N ALA A 364 10.61 10.34 -27.93
CA ALA A 364 9.92 9.15 -27.45
C ALA A 364 10.63 8.54 -26.23
N HIS A 365 11.95 8.49 -26.22
CA HIS A 365 12.75 8.03 -25.08
C HIS A 365 12.50 8.89 -23.85
N LEU A 366 12.56 10.21 -23.96
CA LEU A 366 12.27 11.11 -22.84
C LEU A 366 10.82 10.97 -22.37
N GLY A 367 9.87 10.97 -23.30
CA GLY A 367 8.44 10.85 -22.99
C GLY A 367 8.12 9.56 -22.24
N LEU A 368 8.60 8.41 -22.71
CA LEU A 368 8.40 7.12 -22.07
C LEU A 368 9.17 7.02 -20.74
N GLY A 369 10.40 7.55 -20.69
CA GLY A 369 11.23 7.58 -19.48
C GLY A 369 10.61 8.39 -18.34
N PHE A 370 9.97 9.52 -18.63
CA PHE A 370 9.22 10.27 -17.64
C PHE A 370 7.85 9.66 -17.35
N ALA A 371 7.15 9.14 -18.36
CA ALA A 371 5.83 8.54 -18.19
C ALA A 371 5.84 7.32 -17.27
N ILE A 372 6.91 6.50 -17.30
CA ILE A 372 7.01 5.31 -16.42
C ILE A 372 7.09 5.66 -14.94
N LEU A 373 7.56 6.87 -14.59
CA LEU A 373 7.61 7.36 -13.21
C LEU A 373 6.22 7.74 -12.66
N TRP A 374 5.24 7.96 -13.53
CA TRP A 374 3.88 8.30 -13.13
C TRP A 374 3.02 7.04 -13.10
N ARG A 375 2.58 6.61 -11.94
CA ARG A 375 1.86 5.35 -11.73
C ARG A 375 0.72 5.10 -12.73
N ARG A 376 -0.04 6.14 -13.06
CA ARG A 376 -1.15 6.05 -14.04
C ARG A 376 -0.68 5.56 -15.41
N TRP A 377 0.53 5.99 -15.82
CA TRP A 377 1.09 5.74 -17.14
C TRP A 377 2.11 4.60 -17.17
N THR A 378 2.56 4.08 -16.01
CA THR A 378 3.63 3.09 -15.90
C THR A 378 3.43 1.88 -16.81
N ARG A 379 2.22 1.29 -16.82
CA ARG A 379 1.92 0.13 -17.70
C ARG A 379 1.96 0.49 -19.18
N ALA A 380 1.33 1.60 -19.56
CA ALA A 380 1.32 2.07 -20.95
C ALA A 380 2.73 2.45 -21.42
N ALA A 381 3.52 3.10 -20.55
CA ALA A 381 4.92 3.43 -20.83
C ALA A 381 5.77 2.17 -21.02
N ALA A 382 5.63 1.17 -20.16
CA ALA A 382 6.33 -0.11 -20.29
C ALA A 382 6.00 -0.81 -21.62
N LEU A 383 4.72 -0.84 -22.04
CA LEU A 383 4.32 -1.35 -23.36
C LEU A 383 4.88 -0.50 -24.49
N GLY A 384 4.88 0.82 -24.37
CA GLY A 384 5.49 1.73 -25.35
C GLY A 384 7.00 1.48 -25.50
N MET A 385 7.69 1.25 -24.38
CA MET A 385 9.11 0.88 -24.38
C MET A 385 9.36 -0.45 -25.09
N LEU A 386 8.52 -1.46 -24.85
CA LEU A 386 8.58 -2.74 -25.57
C LEU A 386 8.34 -2.57 -27.05
N ALA A 387 7.31 -1.82 -27.44
CA ALA A 387 6.97 -1.59 -28.84
C ALA A 387 8.09 -0.83 -29.58
N LEU A 388 8.64 0.24 -28.98
CA LEU A 388 9.72 1.01 -29.57
C LEU A 388 11.03 0.20 -29.66
N SER A 389 11.35 -0.58 -28.64
CA SER A 389 12.48 -1.50 -28.69
C SER A 389 12.33 -2.56 -29.78
N GLY A 390 11.12 -3.12 -29.94
CA GLY A 390 10.79 -4.02 -31.03
C GLY A 390 10.96 -3.38 -32.41
N ALA A 391 10.50 -2.11 -32.58
CA ALA A 391 10.68 -1.35 -33.80
C ALA A 391 12.16 -1.10 -34.12
N TYR A 392 13.01 -0.81 -33.12
CA TYR A 392 14.46 -0.69 -33.30
C TYR A 392 15.10 -2.01 -33.74
N LEU A 393 14.73 -3.14 -33.12
CA LEU A 393 15.26 -4.45 -33.50
C LEU A 393 14.84 -4.82 -34.93
N THR A 394 13.57 -4.64 -35.30
CA THR A 394 13.10 -4.96 -36.67
C THR A 394 13.66 -4.00 -37.70
N GLY A 395 13.71 -2.71 -37.38
CA GLY A 395 14.30 -1.69 -38.25
C GLY A 395 15.79 -1.93 -38.48
N SER A 396 16.53 -2.32 -37.46
CA SER A 396 17.97 -2.60 -37.61
C SER A 396 18.28 -3.83 -38.46
N LEU A 397 17.39 -4.82 -38.53
CA LEU A 397 17.55 -5.96 -39.44
C LEU A 397 17.52 -5.54 -40.90
N ILE A 398 16.77 -4.47 -41.23
CA ILE A 398 16.59 -3.95 -42.61
C ILE A 398 17.68 -2.92 -42.93
N VAL A 399 17.92 -1.97 -42.00
CA VAL A 399 18.74 -0.77 -42.27
C VAL A 399 20.20 -0.97 -41.88
N ALA A 400 20.46 -1.76 -40.84
CA ALA A 400 21.77 -1.91 -40.22
C ALA A 400 22.03 -3.34 -39.74
N PRO A 401 21.96 -4.36 -40.62
CA PRO A 401 22.16 -5.76 -40.22
C PRO A 401 23.54 -6.04 -39.67
N ASP A 402 24.55 -5.24 -40.03
CA ASP A 402 25.90 -5.27 -39.52
C ASP A 402 25.96 -5.05 -38.00
N LEU A 403 25.07 -4.28 -37.41
CA LEU A 403 25.03 -4.07 -35.96
C LEU A 403 24.67 -5.33 -35.16
N TRP A 404 24.12 -6.35 -35.80
CA TRP A 404 23.85 -7.63 -35.16
C TRP A 404 25.10 -8.50 -35.03
N ALA A 405 26.07 -8.29 -35.91
CA ALA A 405 27.38 -8.98 -35.90
C ALA A 405 28.47 -8.15 -35.21
N ASP A 406 28.12 -6.94 -34.73
CA ASP A 406 29.07 -6.06 -34.03
C ASP A 406 29.57 -6.73 -32.73
N PRO A 407 30.91 -6.79 -32.51
CA PRO A 407 31.50 -7.42 -31.30
C PRO A 407 30.99 -6.82 -29.98
N LEU A 408 30.57 -5.55 -29.97
CA LEU A 408 29.98 -4.92 -28.77
C LEU A 408 28.51 -5.28 -28.55
N GLY A 409 27.86 -5.95 -29.49
CA GLY A 409 26.51 -6.48 -29.39
C GLY A 409 25.42 -5.42 -29.08
N PRO A 410 25.36 -4.29 -29.80
CA PRO A 410 24.40 -3.23 -29.47
C PRO A 410 22.95 -3.72 -29.55
N MET A 411 22.62 -4.55 -30.54
CA MET A 411 21.26 -5.09 -30.71
C MET A 411 20.92 -6.14 -29.64
N LEU A 412 21.87 -6.95 -29.21
CA LEU A 412 21.66 -7.96 -28.16
C LEU A 412 21.38 -7.30 -26.80
N LYS A 413 21.95 -6.12 -26.54
CA LYS A 413 21.74 -5.38 -25.28
C LYS A 413 20.33 -4.79 -25.15
N VAL A 414 19.52 -4.79 -26.21
CA VAL A 414 18.13 -4.36 -26.16
C VAL A 414 17.25 -5.38 -25.43
N PHE A 415 17.50 -6.68 -25.55
CA PHE A 415 16.69 -7.74 -24.96
C PHE A 415 16.58 -7.68 -23.42
N PRO A 416 17.65 -7.48 -22.65
CA PRO A 416 17.54 -7.29 -21.19
C PRO A 416 16.63 -6.12 -20.81
N GLY A 417 16.70 -4.99 -21.54
CA GLY A 417 15.82 -3.85 -21.33
C GLY A 417 14.35 -4.17 -21.63
N MET A 418 14.09 -4.89 -22.72
CA MET A 418 12.73 -5.38 -23.05
C MET A 418 12.20 -6.34 -21.98
N THR A 419 13.02 -7.29 -21.53
CA THR A 419 12.62 -8.21 -20.46
C THR A 419 12.27 -7.46 -19.19
N LEU A 420 13.05 -6.45 -18.81
CA LEU A 420 12.75 -5.63 -17.65
C LEU A 420 11.45 -4.84 -17.82
N GLY A 421 11.19 -4.29 -19.02
CA GLY A 421 9.91 -3.63 -19.35
C GLY A 421 8.71 -4.57 -19.25
N LEU A 422 8.86 -5.80 -19.76
CA LEU A 422 7.82 -6.84 -19.64
C LEU A 422 7.56 -7.20 -18.17
N MET A 423 8.61 -7.37 -17.37
CA MET A 423 8.46 -7.65 -15.93
C MET A 423 7.71 -6.53 -15.21
N VAL A 424 8.05 -5.25 -15.47
CA VAL A 424 7.32 -4.11 -14.91
C VAL A 424 5.86 -4.14 -15.32
N TRP A 425 5.56 -4.39 -16.59
CA TRP A 425 4.18 -4.46 -17.10
C TRP A 425 3.36 -5.54 -16.40
N LEU A 426 3.93 -6.74 -16.23
CA LEU A 426 3.29 -7.87 -15.55
C LEU A 426 3.10 -7.60 -14.04
N MET A 427 4.13 -7.05 -13.37
CA MET A 427 4.09 -6.82 -11.92
C MET A 427 3.20 -5.63 -11.50
N MET A 428 2.85 -4.74 -12.44
CA MET A 428 1.95 -3.60 -12.20
C MET A 428 0.46 -3.97 -12.29
N GLU A 429 0.14 -5.22 -12.50
CA GLU A 429 -1.25 -5.68 -12.58
C GLU A 429 -1.93 -5.60 -11.22
N GLY A 430 -3.08 -4.91 -11.13
CA GLY A 430 -3.98 -4.98 -9.98
C GLY A 430 -3.59 -4.22 -8.71
N ARG A 431 -2.63 -3.27 -8.74
CA ARG A 431 -2.26 -2.45 -7.55
C ARG A 431 -2.60 -0.98 -7.68
#